data_2d11245275064f8466b31b6a8ed0d942
#
_entry.id   2d11245275064f8466b31b6a8ed0d942
#
_cell.length_a   1.000
_cell.length_b   1.000
_cell.length_c   1.000
_cell.angle_alpha   90.00
_cell.angle_beta   90.00
_cell.angle_gamma   90.00
#
_symmetry.space_group_name_H-M   'P 1'
#
loop_
_entity.id
_entity.type
_entity.pdbx_description
1 polymer ?
#
loop_
_entity_poly.entity_id
_entity_poly.type
_entity_poly.pdbx_seq_one_letter_code
_entity_poly.pdbx_strand_id
1 'polypeptide(L)'
;MSEVSAAPLGYSPATLAALQAGVVGRSRETELVVAALMAGRHLLLEGPPGTGKSTLLRTVANASGMGFVFVEGNAELTPARLVGHFDPAQVLETGYRPDIWIDGPLAEALRSGGLLYIEEINRVPEETLNLLVTVMSERELNVPRLGRIEAHPDFRMVAAMNPFDAVGTARISGAIYDRVCRVAMDYQSADDEVAIARANTPERVDLVPDRIVELVRATRNHPEVRVGSSVRGAIDWLVLANDLAALRGGVPASRDVGLDAALAALSGRIRLHDSSTQSPEAVITELWDRIMERPEPTEPNNDDGDAEGKAHRRPEAAGTTPR
;
A
#
# COMPACT_ATOMS: atom_id res chain seq x y z
N MET A 1 -37.70 -0.98 14.80
CA MET A 1 -36.45 -0.19 14.81
C MET A 1 -35.74 -0.54 16.12
N SER A 2 -34.94 -1.58 16.13
CA SER A 2 -34.12 -1.95 17.27
C SER A 2 -32.77 -1.28 17.12
N GLU A 3 -32.41 -0.45 18.08
CA GLU A 3 -31.12 0.17 18.22
C GLU A 3 -30.04 -0.93 18.32
N VAL A 4 -29.30 -1.14 17.25
CA VAL A 4 -28.04 -1.87 17.31
C VAL A 4 -27.02 -0.92 17.93
N SER A 5 -26.90 -0.97 19.25
CA SER A 5 -25.78 -0.37 19.97
C SER A 5 -24.52 -1.17 19.62
N ALA A 6 -23.89 -0.82 18.51
CA ALA A 6 -22.51 -1.21 18.28
C ALA A 6 -21.66 -0.46 19.31
N ALA A 7 -21.02 -1.18 20.22
CA ALA A 7 -19.95 -0.59 21.02
C ALA A 7 -18.91 -0.02 20.03
N PRO A 8 -18.54 1.26 20.13
CA PRO A 8 -17.63 1.85 19.18
C PRO A 8 -16.31 1.07 19.28
N LEU A 9 -15.82 0.56 18.14
CA LEU A 9 -14.42 0.16 18.00
C LEU A 9 -13.59 1.25 18.66
N GLY A 10 -12.78 0.90 19.66
CA GLY A 10 -12.19 1.84 20.63
C GLY A 10 -11.12 2.79 20.03
N TYR A 11 -11.44 3.42 18.90
CA TYR A 11 -10.56 4.43 18.30
C TYR A 11 -10.75 5.78 18.97
N SER A 12 -9.75 6.18 19.75
CA SER A 12 -9.60 7.53 20.27
C SER A 12 -8.78 8.39 19.29
N PRO A 13 -8.80 9.72 19.42
CA PRO A 13 -7.88 10.59 18.69
C PRO A 13 -6.40 10.22 18.88
N ALA A 14 -6.04 9.74 20.07
CA ALA A 14 -4.67 9.26 20.35
C ALA A 14 -4.35 7.97 19.59
N THR A 15 -5.29 7.04 19.51
CA THR A 15 -5.16 5.81 18.72
C THR A 15 -5.02 6.14 17.22
N LEU A 16 -5.83 7.08 16.73
CA LEU A 16 -5.74 7.53 15.34
C LEU A 16 -4.37 8.16 15.03
N ALA A 17 -3.86 9.03 15.91
CA ALA A 17 -2.54 9.62 15.75
C ALA A 17 -1.42 8.57 15.71
N ALA A 18 -1.50 7.55 16.59
CA ALA A 18 -0.54 6.44 16.59
C ALA A 18 -0.61 5.60 15.29
N LEU A 19 -1.83 5.37 14.77
CA LEU A 19 -2.03 4.69 13.49
C LEU A 19 -1.44 5.47 12.32
N GLN A 20 -1.67 6.79 12.29
CA GLN A 20 -1.14 7.67 11.25
C GLN A 20 0.39 7.73 11.27
N ALA A 21 1.00 7.68 12.45
CA ALA A 21 2.45 7.58 12.59
C ALA A 21 3.02 6.23 12.12
N GLY A 22 2.23 5.16 12.20
CA GLY A 22 2.63 3.82 11.78
C GLY A 22 2.53 3.55 10.28
N VAL A 23 1.86 4.44 9.50
CA VAL A 23 1.67 4.27 8.05
C VAL A 23 2.05 5.55 7.32
N VAL A 24 3.26 5.59 6.81
CA VAL A 24 3.84 6.77 6.15
C VAL A 24 2.97 7.26 4.98
N GLY A 25 2.65 8.56 4.96
CA GLY A 25 1.95 9.22 3.87
C GLY A 25 0.48 8.81 3.68
N ARG A 26 -0.18 8.26 4.73
CA ARG A 26 -1.57 7.75 4.66
C ARG A 26 -2.50 8.32 5.73
N SER A 27 -2.21 9.51 6.22
CA SER A 27 -3.01 10.10 7.31
C SER A 27 -4.49 10.23 6.95
N ARG A 28 -4.80 10.74 5.75
CA ARG A 28 -6.18 10.91 5.28
C ARG A 28 -6.89 9.57 5.06
N GLU A 29 -6.23 8.61 4.39
CA GLU A 29 -6.82 7.30 4.12
C GLU A 29 -7.03 6.52 5.41
N THR A 30 -6.11 6.60 6.38
CA THR A 30 -6.24 6.01 7.72
C THR A 30 -7.48 6.55 8.42
N GLU A 31 -7.67 7.87 8.43
CA GLU A 31 -8.85 8.51 9.04
C GLU A 31 -10.15 8.03 8.39
N LEU A 32 -10.22 7.99 7.06
CA LEU A 32 -11.40 7.54 6.33
C LEU A 32 -11.72 6.06 6.59
N VAL A 33 -10.70 5.20 6.62
CA VAL A 33 -10.87 3.78 6.93
C VAL A 33 -11.39 3.59 8.34
N VAL A 34 -10.76 4.24 9.32
CA VAL A 34 -11.20 4.17 10.73
C VAL A 34 -12.63 4.68 10.88
N ALA A 35 -12.95 5.84 10.30
CA ALA A 35 -14.30 6.41 10.36
C ALA A 35 -15.37 5.48 9.77
N ALA A 36 -15.08 4.85 8.61
CA ALA A 36 -16.00 3.93 7.98
C ALA A 36 -16.20 2.64 8.83
N LEU A 37 -15.14 2.09 9.39
CA LEU A 37 -15.22 0.92 10.29
C LEU A 37 -16.02 1.23 11.55
N MET A 38 -15.79 2.39 12.18
CA MET A 38 -16.57 2.86 13.33
C MET A 38 -18.05 3.05 12.99
N ALA A 39 -18.34 3.55 11.79
CA ALA A 39 -19.71 3.71 11.29
C ALA A 39 -20.37 2.38 10.86
N GLY A 40 -19.70 1.24 11.05
CA GLY A 40 -20.24 -0.07 10.68
C GLY A 40 -20.29 -0.33 9.19
N ARG A 41 -19.48 0.35 8.38
CA ARG A 41 -19.52 0.25 6.93
C ARG A 41 -18.47 -0.72 6.40
N HIS A 42 -18.79 -1.35 5.27
CA HIS A 42 -17.84 -2.09 4.46
C HIS A 42 -17.02 -1.13 3.59
N LEU A 43 -15.83 -1.54 3.15
CA LEU A 43 -14.90 -0.68 2.44
C LEU A 43 -14.41 -1.31 1.14
N LEU A 44 -14.11 -0.46 0.16
CA LEU A 44 -13.35 -0.81 -1.04
C LEU A 44 -12.16 0.16 -1.17
N LEU A 45 -10.94 -0.41 -1.12
CA LEU A 45 -9.71 0.33 -1.34
C LEU A 45 -9.29 0.16 -2.81
N GLU A 46 -9.27 1.24 -3.54
CA GLU A 46 -8.85 1.24 -4.94
C GLU A 46 -7.52 1.96 -5.12
N GLY A 47 -6.61 1.36 -5.85
CA GLY A 47 -5.35 2.02 -6.19
C GLY A 47 -4.30 1.06 -6.75
N PRO A 48 -3.21 1.62 -7.30
CA PRO A 48 -2.12 0.84 -7.87
C PRO A 48 -1.53 -0.18 -6.88
N PRO A 49 -0.82 -1.20 -7.37
CA PRO A 49 -0.09 -2.12 -6.50
C PRO A 49 1.03 -1.37 -5.75
N GLY A 50 1.33 -1.82 -4.53
CA GLY A 50 2.41 -1.23 -3.73
C GLY A 50 2.10 0.11 -3.06
N THR A 51 0.83 0.54 -3.03
CA THR A 51 0.39 1.76 -2.33
C THR A 51 0.11 1.57 -0.84
N GLY A 52 0.40 0.40 -0.26
CA GLY A 52 0.28 0.14 1.18
C GLY A 52 -1.12 -0.22 1.67
N LYS A 53 -2.06 -0.63 0.79
CA LYS A 53 -3.44 -1.03 1.17
C LYS A 53 -3.48 -2.08 2.27
N SER A 54 -2.78 -3.19 2.08
CA SER A 54 -2.75 -4.30 3.04
C SER A 54 -2.03 -3.93 4.34
N THR A 55 -0.97 -3.12 4.27
CA THR A 55 -0.25 -2.59 5.44
C THR A 55 -1.17 -1.71 6.29
N LEU A 56 -1.86 -0.76 5.67
CA LEU A 56 -2.83 0.11 6.34
C LEU A 56 -3.88 -0.70 7.09
N LEU A 57 -4.50 -1.68 6.42
CA LEU A 57 -5.56 -2.48 7.02
C LEU A 57 -5.07 -3.37 8.17
N ARG A 58 -3.91 -3.98 8.04
CA ARG A 58 -3.31 -4.77 9.15
C ARG A 58 -3.00 -3.89 10.36
N THR A 59 -2.46 -2.69 10.12
CA THR A 59 -2.17 -1.73 11.19
C THR A 59 -3.46 -1.31 11.91
N VAL A 60 -4.52 -1.02 11.15
CA VAL A 60 -5.83 -0.65 11.70
C VAL A 60 -6.47 -1.80 12.47
N ALA A 61 -6.47 -3.02 11.93
CA ALA A 61 -7.02 -4.21 12.60
C ALA A 61 -6.29 -4.53 13.91
N ASN A 62 -4.95 -4.50 13.90
CA ASN A 62 -4.15 -4.75 15.08
C ASN A 62 -4.43 -3.72 16.20
N ALA A 63 -4.55 -2.44 15.84
CA ALA A 63 -4.82 -1.38 16.82
C ALA A 63 -6.23 -1.45 17.42
N SER A 64 -7.19 -2.01 16.69
CA SER A 64 -8.57 -2.19 17.16
C SER A 64 -8.80 -3.49 17.91
N GLY A 65 -7.85 -4.41 17.90
CA GLY A 65 -8.02 -5.76 18.43
C GLY A 65 -9.00 -6.63 17.62
N MET A 66 -9.37 -6.20 16.41
CA MET A 66 -10.23 -6.99 15.51
C MET A 66 -9.47 -8.19 14.96
N GLY A 67 -10.13 -9.34 14.88
CA GLY A 67 -9.63 -10.45 14.09
C GLY A 67 -9.40 -10.02 12.63
N PHE A 68 -8.34 -10.50 12.00
CA PHE A 68 -8.01 -10.17 10.61
C PHE A 68 -7.94 -11.43 9.77
N VAL A 69 -8.94 -11.64 8.92
CA VAL A 69 -9.03 -12.78 8.01
C VAL A 69 -8.66 -12.31 6.61
N PHE A 70 -7.53 -12.80 6.10
CA PHE A 70 -7.01 -12.43 4.78
C PHE A 70 -7.41 -13.45 3.71
N VAL A 71 -7.89 -12.96 2.58
CA VAL A 71 -8.21 -13.76 1.39
C VAL A 71 -7.63 -13.07 0.16
N GLU A 72 -6.89 -13.81 -0.65
CA GLU A 72 -6.46 -13.36 -1.97
C GLU A 72 -7.50 -13.75 -3.02
N GLY A 73 -8.05 -12.75 -3.71
CA GLY A 73 -9.01 -12.95 -4.79
C GLY A 73 -8.34 -13.54 -6.03
N ASN A 74 -8.92 -14.63 -6.51
CA ASN A 74 -8.49 -15.29 -7.75
C ASN A 74 -9.66 -16.02 -8.40
N ALA A 75 -9.49 -16.48 -9.63
CA ALA A 75 -10.53 -17.15 -10.40
C ALA A 75 -11.04 -18.50 -9.80
N GLU A 76 -10.29 -19.05 -8.86
CA GLU A 76 -10.65 -20.32 -8.19
C GLU A 76 -11.32 -20.10 -6.82
N LEU A 77 -11.52 -18.87 -6.39
CA LEU A 77 -12.17 -18.54 -5.13
C LEU A 77 -13.69 -18.77 -5.26
N THR A 78 -14.11 -20.03 -5.14
CA THR A 78 -15.52 -20.42 -5.19
C THR A 78 -16.25 -20.06 -3.89
N PRO A 79 -17.61 -19.96 -3.90
CA PRO A 79 -18.40 -19.82 -2.69
C PRO A 79 -18.07 -20.85 -1.61
N ALA A 80 -17.87 -22.11 -1.99
CA ALA A 80 -17.54 -23.18 -1.05
C ALA A 80 -16.19 -22.97 -0.34
N ARG A 81 -15.16 -22.49 -1.08
CA ARG A 81 -13.86 -22.16 -0.47
C ARG A 81 -13.95 -20.99 0.50
N LEU A 82 -14.81 -20.03 0.22
CA LEU A 82 -14.98 -18.85 1.06
C LEU A 82 -15.86 -19.14 2.29
N VAL A 83 -16.91 -19.94 2.13
CA VAL A 83 -17.88 -20.25 3.18
C VAL A 83 -17.38 -21.35 4.11
N GLY A 84 -16.87 -22.45 3.56
CA GLY A 84 -16.45 -23.65 4.29
C GLY A 84 -17.05 -24.91 3.72
N HIS A 85 -16.80 -26.02 4.37
CA HIS A 85 -17.27 -27.36 3.94
C HIS A 85 -17.36 -28.30 5.11
N PHE A 86 -18.14 -29.39 4.94
CA PHE A 86 -18.10 -30.49 5.85
C PHE A 86 -16.87 -31.36 5.60
N ASP A 87 -16.25 -31.88 6.64
CA ASP A 87 -15.12 -32.81 6.52
C ASP A 87 -15.54 -34.04 5.73
N PRO A 88 -15.00 -34.30 4.52
CA PRO A 88 -15.45 -35.42 3.66
C PRO A 88 -15.24 -36.77 4.27
N ALA A 89 -14.18 -36.97 5.06
CA ALA A 89 -13.90 -38.25 5.71
C ALA A 89 -14.95 -38.55 6.78
N GLN A 90 -15.27 -37.56 7.62
CA GLN A 90 -16.27 -37.74 8.67
C GLN A 90 -17.70 -37.84 8.12
N VAL A 91 -17.99 -37.17 7.00
CA VAL A 91 -19.31 -37.33 6.33
C VAL A 91 -19.56 -38.78 5.91
N LEU A 92 -18.55 -39.51 5.43
CA LEU A 92 -18.69 -40.91 5.04
C LEU A 92 -18.98 -41.82 6.24
N GLU A 93 -18.49 -41.49 7.42
CA GLU A 93 -18.66 -42.29 8.63
C GLU A 93 -19.95 -41.95 9.39
N THR A 94 -20.24 -40.66 9.55
CA THR A 94 -21.29 -40.19 10.48
C THR A 94 -22.45 -39.44 9.81
N GLY A 95 -22.37 -39.23 8.49
CA GLY A 95 -23.29 -38.36 7.76
C GLY A 95 -23.04 -36.89 8.03
N TYR A 96 -23.88 -36.00 7.50
CA TYR A 96 -23.76 -34.57 7.71
C TYR A 96 -24.19 -34.17 9.12
N ARG A 97 -23.26 -33.59 9.89
CA ARG A 97 -23.47 -33.09 11.24
C ARG A 97 -22.81 -31.72 11.42
N PRO A 98 -23.36 -30.79 12.21
CA PRO A 98 -22.78 -29.45 12.41
C PRO A 98 -21.36 -29.46 13.02
N ASP A 99 -21.05 -30.47 13.83
CA ASP A 99 -19.75 -30.59 14.53
C ASP A 99 -18.58 -30.98 13.61
N ILE A 100 -18.86 -31.46 12.40
CA ILE A 100 -17.84 -31.78 11.38
C ILE A 100 -17.73 -30.69 10.30
N TRP A 101 -18.40 -29.58 10.51
CA TRP A 101 -18.27 -28.42 9.63
C TRP A 101 -16.95 -27.68 9.88
N ILE A 102 -16.25 -27.30 8.80
CA ILE A 102 -15.04 -26.53 8.81
C ILE A 102 -15.38 -25.16 8.22
N ASP A 103 -15.31 -24.11 9.04
CA ASP A 103 -15.54 -22.74 8.59
C ASP A 103 -14.47 -22.33 7.56
N GLY A 104 -14.93 -21.73 6.46
CA GLY A 104 -14.07 -20.98 5.56
C GLY A 104 -13.87 -19.54 6.05
N PRO A 105 -13.02 -18.74 5.35
CA PRO A 105 -12.66 -17.40 5.79
C PRO A 105 -13.85 -16.46 6.05
N LEU A 106 -14.90 -16.55 5.24
CA LEU A 106 -16.11 -15.72 5.42
C LEU A 106 -16.88 -16.14 6.68
N ALA A 107 -17.11 -17.44 6.87
CA ALA A 107 -17.83 -17.93 8.04
C ALA A 107 -17.07 -17.64 9.34
N GLU A 108 -15.74 -17.81 9.33
CA GLU A 108 -14.86 -17.42 10.44
C GLU A 108 -15.00 -15.94 10.79
N ALA A 109 -14.88 -15.05 9.79
CA ALA A 109 -15.01 -13.61 10.01
C ALA A 109 -16.41 -13.20 10.48
N LEU A 110 -17.47 -13.83 9.92
CA LEU A 110 -18.86 -13.60 10.35
C LEU A 110 -19.07 -13.94 11.83
N ARG A 111 -18.58 -15.09 12.28
CA ARG A 111 -18.76 -15.56 13.65
C ARG A 111 -17.92 -14.78 14.66
N SER A 112 -16.66 -14.50 14.30
CA SER A 112 -15.71 -13.82 15.19
C SER A 112 -15.92 -12.32 15.31
N GLY A 113 -16.67 -11.69 14.39
CA GLY A 113 -16.73 -10.25 14.28
C GLY A 113 -15.45 -9.62 13.70
N GLY A 114 -14.65 -10.43 13.01
CA GLY A 114 -13.39 -10.00 12.42
C GLY A 114 -13.57 -9.17 11.15
N LEU A 115 -12.46 -8.60 10.72
CA LEU A 115 -12.33 -7.90 9.45
C LEU A 115 -11.96 -8.92 8.37
N LEU A 116 -12.87 -9.19 7.44
CA LEU A 116 -12.60 -9.96 6.24
C LEU A 116 -11.96 -9.06 5.19
N TYR A 117 -10.68 -9.27 4.90
CA TYR A 117 -9.97 -8.53 3.87
C TYR A 117 -9.79 -9.38 2.61
N ILE A 118 -10.38 -8.94 1.50
CA ILE A 118 -10.25 -9.59 0.19
C ILE A 118 -9.40 -8.71 -0.71
N GLU A 119 -8.15 -9.13 -0.97
CA GLU A 119 -7.27 -8.48 -1.94
C GLU A 119 -7.63 -8.94 -3.36
N GLU A 120 -7.45 -8.08 -4.36
CA GLU A 120 -7.75 -8.35 -5.78
C GLU A 120 -9.20 -8.85 -6.02
N ILE A 121 -10.18 -8.22 -5.37
CA ILE A 121 -11.59 -8.62 -5.46
C ILE A 121 -12.11 -8.67 -6.92
N ASN A 122 -11.53 -7.89 -7.82
CA ASN A 122 -11.85 -7.89 -9.25
C ASN A 122 -11.44 -9.18 -9.99
N ARG A 123 -10.69 -10.08 -9.36
CA ARG A 123 -10.36 -11.42 -9.87
C ARG A 123 -11.28 -12.53 -9.35
N VAL A 124 -12.19 -12.18 -8.44
CA VAL A 124 -13.12 -13.12 -7.83
C VAL A 124 -14.27 -13.44 -8.80
N PRO A 125 -14.69 -14.71 -8.95
CA PRO A 125 -15.82 -15.07 -9.79
C PRO A 125 -17.12 -14.38 -9.39
N GLU A 126 -17.98 -14.10 -10.37
CA GLU A 126 -19.24 -13.37 -10.15
C GLU A 126 -20.16 -14.07 -9.12
N GLU A 127 -20.23 -15.39 -9.14
CA GLU A 127 -21.03 -16.15 -8.16
C GLU A 127 -20.59 -15.89 -6.71
N THR A 128 -19.27 -15.79 -6.48
CA THR A 128 -18.71 -15.48 -5.16
C THR A 128 -18.91 -14.01 -4.80
N LEU A 129 -18.83 -13.10 -5.76
CA LEU A 129 -19.19 -11.69 -5.56
C LEU A 129 -20.66 -11.53 -5.17
N ASN A 130 -21.57 -12.27 -5.79
CA ASN A 130 -23.00 -12.24 -5.47
C ASN A 130 -23.27 -12.78 -4.05
N LEU A 131 -22.54 -13.80 -3.61
CA LEU A 131 -22.58 -14.26 -2.22
C LEU A 131 -22.18 -13.14 -1.25
N LEU A 132 -21.07 -12.44 -1.53
CA LEU A 132 -20.61 -11.33 -0.69
C LEU A 132 -21.63 -10.19 -0.64
N VAL A 133 -22.26 -9.84 -1.76
CA VAL A 133 -23.36 -8.86 -1.83
C VAL A 133 -24.50 -9.24 -0.91
N THR A 134 -24.93 -10.52 -0.92
CA THR A 134 -25.98 -11.03 -0.06
C THR A 134 -25.58 -10.91 1.41
N VAL A 135 -24.39 -11.36 1.79
CA VAL A 135 -23.91 -11.29 3.17
C VAL A 135 -23.80 -9.86 3.68
N MET A 136 -23.34 -8.93 2.84
CA MET A 136 -23.29 -7.50 3.23
C MET A 136 -24.68 -6.90 3.48
N SER A 137 -25.71 -7.36 2.75
CA SER A 137 -27.06 -6.84 2.86
C SER A 137 -27.82 -7.47 4.02
N GLU A 138 -27.85 -8.80 4.05
CA GLU A 138 -28.69 -9.58 4.97
C GLU A 138 -28.02 -9.82 6.31
N ARG A 139 -26.71 -9.63 6.39
CA ARG A 139 -25.88 -9.91 7.58
C ARG A 139 -26.04 -11.35 8.08
N GLU A 140 -26.24 -12.26 7.17
CA GLU A 140 -26.35 -13.69 7.44
C GLU A 140 -25.91 -14.51 6.24
N LEU A 141 -25.61 -15.77 6.50
CA LEU A 141 -25.27 -16.77 5.51
C LEU A 141 -26.05 -18.04 5.79
N ASN A 142 -26.82 -18.51 4.81
CA ASN A 142 -27.54 -19.78 4.91
C ASN A 142 -26.72 -20.90 4.26
N VAL A 143 -26.29 -21.86 5.07
CA VAL A 143 -25.50 -23.02 4.61
C VAL A 143 -26.37 -24.26 4.61
N PRO A 144 -26.53 -24.97 3.47
CA PRO A 144 -27.30 -26.20 3.41
C PRO A 144 -26.83 -27.21 4.47
N ARG A 145 -27.77 -27.80 5.21
CA ARG A 145 -27.54 -28.78 6.28
C ARG A 145 -26.84 -28.28 7.55
N LEU A 146 -26.19 -27.13 7.52
CA LEU A 146 -25.63 -26.48 8.70
C LEU A 146 -26.63 -25.49 9.33
N GLY A 147 -27.39 -24.80 8.50
CA GLY A 147 -28.32 -23.77 8.92
C GLY A 147 -27.75 -22.34 8.70
N ARG A 148 -28.26 -21.42 9.50
CA ARG A 148 -27.96 -20.00 9.39
C ARG A 148 -26.75 -19.62 10.24
N ILE A 149 -25.83 -18.86 9.64
CA ILE A 149 -24.72 -18.19 10.31
C ILE A 149 -25.03 -16.70 10.31
N GLU A 150 -25.31 -16.13 11.47
CA GLU A 150 -25.54 -14.69 11.64
C GLU A 150 -24.20 -13.95 11.74
N ALA A 151 -24.11 -12.79 11.11
CA ALA A 151 -22.93 -11.94 11.22
C ALA A 151 -22.89 -11.27 12.59
N HIS A 152 -21.76 -11.43 13.28
CA HIS A 152 -21.47 -10.64 14.47
C HIS A 152 -21.61 -9.13 14.18
N PRO A 153 -22.10 -8.31 15.12
CA PRO A 153 -22.25 -6.86 14.93
C PRO A 153 -20.98 -6.16 14.42
N ASP A 154 -19.82 -6.62 14.85
CA ASP A 154 -18.52 -6.04 14.48
C ASP A 154 -17.95 -6.55 13.16
N PHE A 155 -18.54 -7.58 12.54
CA PHE A 155 -18.09 -8.06 11.24
C PHE A 155 -18.04 -6.94 10.19
N ARG A 156 -16.89 -6.79 9.55
CA ARG A 156 -16.69 -5.86 8.43
C ARG A 156 -15.97 -6.57 7.28
N MET A 157 -16.38 -6.22 6.07
CA MET A 157 -15.65 -6.62 4.86
C MET A 157 -14.90 -5.40 4.32
N VAL A 158 -13.63 -5.60 4.02
CA VAL A 158 -12.83 -4.66 3.27
C VAL A 158 -12.30 -5.37 2.04
N ALA A 159 -12.56 -4.80 0.89
CA ALA A 159 -12.02 -5.28 -0.37
C ALA A 159 -10.93 -4.35 -0.88
N ALA A 160 -10.00 -4.88 -1.66
CA ALA A 160 -9.04 -4.06 -2.38
C ALA A 160 -8.94 -4.50 -3.84
N MET A 161 -8.70 -3.53 -4.71
CA MET A 161 -8.44 -3.79 -6.13
C MET A 161 -7.49 -2.79 -6.75
N ASN A 162 -6.91 -3.19 -7.87
CA ASN A 162 -6.22 -2.30 -8.79
C ASN A 162 -7.15 -1.98 -9.97
N PRO A 163 -7.65 -0.75 -10.11
CA PRO A 163 -8.57 -0.39 -11.19
C PRO A 163 -7.92 -0.41 -12.58
N PHE A 164 -6.58 -0.42 -12.65
CA PHE A 164 -5.82 -0.43 -13.90
C PHE A 164 -5.44 -1.85 -14.37
N ASP A 165 -5.73 -2.87 -13.59
CA ASP A 165 -5.47 -4.26 -13.98
C ASP A 165 -6.61 -4.77 -14.85
N ALA A 166 -6.40 -4.69 -16.18
CA ALA A 166 -7.42 -5.05 -17.16
C ALA A 166 -7.39 -6.54 -17.57
N VAL A 167 -6.33 -7.28 -17.19
CA VAL A 167 -6.13 -8.67 -17.61
C VAL A 167 -6.71 -9.63 -16.60
N GLY A 168 -7.70 -10.42 -17.02
CA GLY A 168 -8.31 -11.47 -16.16
C GLY A 168 -9.20 -10.92 -15.03
N THR A 169 -9.70 -9.67 -15.17
CA THR A 169 -10.54 -9.04 -14.15
C THR A 169 -11.98 -8.90 -14.64
N ALA A 170 -12.93 -9.25 -13.77
CA ALA A 170 -14.33 -8.93 -13.95
C ALA A 170 -14.61 -7.46 -13.55
N ARG A 171 -15.57 -6.82 -14.21
CA ARG A 171 -16.10 -5.55 -13.70
C ARG A 171 -16.83 -5.82 -12.39
N ILE A 172 -16.39 -5.17 -11.33
CA ILE A 172 -17.14 -5.20 -10.07
C ILE A 172 -18.54 -4.61 -10.33
N SER A 173 -19.57 -5.35 -9.93
CA SER A 173 -20.94 -4.94 -10.13
C SER A 173 -21.29 -3.68 -9.33
N GLY A 174 -22.23 -2.86 -9.84
CA GLY A 174 -22.76 -1.72 -9.10
C GLY A 174 -23.33 -2.10 -7.72
N ALA A 175 -23.80 -3.35 -7.57
CA ALA A 175 -24.30 -3.86 -6.31
C ALA A 175 -23.26 -3.89 -5.18
N ILE A 176 -21.98 -4.10 -5.49
CA ILE A 176 -20.90 -3.99 -4.50
C ILE A 176 -20.65 -2.53 -4.15
N TYR A 177 -20.54 -1.65 -5.17
CA TYR A 177 -20.31 -0.22 -4.95
C TYR A 177 -21.38 0.45 -4.08
N ASP A 178 -22.64 0.03 -4.20
CA ASP A 178 -23.74 0.53 -3.37
C ASP A 178 -23.62 0.17 -1.87
N ARG A 179 -22.80 -0.83 -1.55
CA ARG A 179 -22.68 -1.41 -0.19
C ARG A 179 -21.37 -1.09 0.51
N VAL A 180 -20.45 -0.41 -0.16
CA VAL A 180 -19.13 -0.11 0.36
C VAL A 180 -18.83 1.39 0.35
N CYS A 181 -18.06 1.85 1.32
CA CYS A 181 -17.40 3.15 1.24
C CYS A 181 -16.12 2.99 0.42
N ARG A 182 -15.97 3.78 -0.63
CA ARG A 182 -14.81 3.73 -1.50
C ARG A 182 -13.72 4.69 -1.02
N VAL A 183 -12.50 4.18 -0.86
CA VAL A 183 -11.31 4.98 -0.58
C VAL A 183 -10.32 4.79 -1.74
N ALA A 184 -10.10 5.84 -2.50
CA ALA A 184 -9.08 5.85 -3.55
C ALA A 184 -7.70 6.13 -2.93
N MET A 185 -6.73 5.32 -3.30
CA MET A 185 -5.34 5.42 -2.88
C MET A 185 -4.45 5.56 -4.11
N ASP A 186 -3.60 6.56 -4.11
CA ASP A 186 -2.58 6.76 -5.14
C ASP A 186 -1.18 6.52 -4.56
N TYR A 187 -0.13 6.66 -5.37
CA TYR A 187 1.24 6.65 -4.87
C TYR A 187 1.46 7.77 -3.85
N GLN A 188 2.33 7.53 -2.89
CA GLN A 188 2.72 8.52 -1.89
C GLN A 188 3.53 9.66 -2.52
N SER A 189 3.78 10.72 -1.74
CA SER A 189 4.70 11.80 -2.14
C SER A 189 6.13 11.26 -2.31
N ALA A 190 7.00 12.02 -2.95
CA ALA A 190 8.40 11.63 -3.08
C ALA A 190 9.07 11.46 -1.72
N ASP A 191 8.84 12.40 -0.81
CA ASP A 191 9.40 12.38 0.54
C ASP A 191 8.91 11.18 1.35
N ASP A 192 7.62 10.85 1.25
CA ASP A 192 7.04 9.66 1.89
C ASP A 192 7.63 8.37 1.32
N GLU A 193 7.80 8.27 0.00
CA GLU A 193 8.41 7.10 -0.63
C GLU A 193 9.88 6.94 -0.23
N VAL A 194 10.62 8.03 -0.07
CA VAL A 194 11.99 8.02 0.47
C VAL A 194 11.99 7.56 1.92
N ALA A 195 11.07 8.06 2.74
CA ALA A 195 10.94 7.63 4.14
C ALA A 195 10.61 6.14 4.25
N ILE A 196 9.68 5.65 3.41
CA ILE A 196 9.33 4.22 3.33
C ILE A 196 10.54 3.39 2.90
N ALA A 197 11.27 3.82 1.87
CA ALA A 197 12.45 3.13 1.39
C ALA A 197 13.51 3.02 2.50
N ARG A 198 13.81 4.12 3.18
CA ARG A 198 14.77 4.15 4.32
C ARG A 198 14.33 3.25 5.47
N ALA A 199 13.06 3.27 5.85
CA ALA A 199 12.54 2.46 6.96
C ALA A 199 12.58 0.95 6.68
N ASN A 200 12.61 0.54 5.42
CA ASN A 200 12.61 -0.86 4.99
C ASN A 200 13.97 -1.34 4.44
N THR A 201 15.02 -0.55 4.61
CA THR A 201 16.38 -0.88 4.15
C THR A 201 17.33 -0.93 5.35
N PRO A 202 18.31 -1.85 5.38
CA PRO A 202 19.33 -1.89 6.43
C PRO A 202 20.11 -0.55 6.53
N GLU A 203 20.52 -0.16 7.74
CA GLU A 203 21.20 1.11 8.03
C GLU A 203 22.52 1.37 7.27
N ARG A 204 23.08 0.36 6.59
CA ARG A 204 24.36 0.42 5.88
C ARG A 204 24.21 0.35 4.36
N VAL A 205 23.45 1.26 3.79
CA VAL A 205 23.36 1.33 2.32
C VAL A 205 23.99 2.64 1.84
N ASP A 206 25.15 2.54 1.18
CA ASP A 206 25.85 3.68 0.56
C ASP A 206 25.16 4.19 -0.73
N LEU A 207 23.85 3.99 -0.82
CA LEU A 207 23.02 4.50 -1.91
C LEU A 207 22.15 5.65 -1.41
N VAL A 208 21.95 6.63 -2.26
CA VAL A 208 21.09 7.78 -1.97
C VAL A 208 19.64 7.37 -2.29
N PRO A 209 18.79 7.06 -1.28
CA PRO A 209 17.41 6.60 -1.51
C PRO A 209 16.61 7.60 -2.36
N ASP A 210 16.91 8.89 -2.26
CA ASP A 210 16.23 9.96 -3.00
C ASP A 210 16.37 9.79 -4.51
N ARG A 211 17.57 9.50 -5.03
CA ARG A 211 17.79 9.26 -6.46
C ARG A 211 17.15 7.97 -6.94
N ILE A 212 17.14 6.94 -6.10
CA ILE A 212 16.47 5.67 -6.41
C ILE A 212 14.96 5.86 -6.50
N VAL A 213 14.37 6.57 -5.55
CA VAL A 213 12.95 6.91 -5.58
C VAL A 213 12.64 7.82 -6.77
N GLU A 214 13.50 8.80 -7.10
CA GLU A 214 13.36 9.64 -8.29
C GLU A 214 13.28 8.77 -9.56
N LEU A 215 14.18 7.80 -9.72
CA LEU A 215 14.17 6.90 -10.88
C LEU A 215 12.92 6.01 -10.91
N VAL A 216 12.55 5.41 -9.79
CA VAL A 216 11.34 4.60 -9.69
C VAL A 216 10.10 5.41 -10.06
N ARG A 217 9.98 6.65 -9.58
CA ARG A 217 8.90 7.57 -9.95
C ARG A 217 8.94 7.97 -11.42
N ALA A 218 10.14 8.15 -11.97
CA ALA A 218 10.32 8.47 -13.39
C ALA A 218 9.78 7.36 -14.30
N THR A 219 9.82 6.08 -13.87
CA THR A 219 9.20 4.98 -14.64
C THR A 219 7.69 5.18 -14.83
N ARG A 220 6.99 5.83 -13.90
CA ARG A 220 5.54 6.07 -13.97
C ARG A 220 5.16 7.15 -14.97
N ASN A 221 6.09 8.05 -15.27
CA ASN A 221 5.91 9.18 -16.17
C ASN A 221 6.65 9.01 -17.50
N HIS A 222 7.27 7.87 -17.73
CA HIS A 222 7.99 7.60 -18.97
C HIS A 222 7.01 7.34 -20.12
N PRO A 223 7.18 7.97 -21.31
CA PRO A 223 6.22 7.87 -22.40
C PRO A 223 5.99 6.44 -22.93
N GLU A 224 7.01 5.57 -22.83
CA GLU A 224 6.91 4.17 -23.26
C GLU A 224 6.27 3.27 -22.20
N VAL A 225 6.08 3.74 -20.95
CA VAL A 225 5.64 2.91 -19.84
C VAL A 225 4.16 3.13 -19.54
N ARG A 226 3.38 2.06 -19.65
CA ARG A 226 1.98 2.02 -19.27
C ARG A 226 1.77 1.85 -17.77
N VAL A 227 2.62 1.02 -17.13
CA VAL A 227 2.57 0.77 -15.67
C VAL A 227 3.99 0.87 -15.14
N GLY A 228 4.24 1.86 -14.30
CA GLY A 228 5.53 2.07 -13.65
C GLY A 228 5.67 1.31 -12.33
N SER A 229 6.87 1.31 -11.78
CA SER A 229 7.17 0.64 -10.52
C SER A 229 6.65 1.44 -9.30
N SER A 230 6.36 0.72 -8.22
CA SER A 230 6.01 1.28 -6.91
C SER A 230 7.26 1.40 -6.01
N VAL A 231 7.09 1.96 -4.81
CA VAL A 231 8.15 2.03 -3.78
C VAL A 231 8.74 0.66 -3.42
N ARG A 232 8.01 -0.45 -3.62
CA ARG A 232 8.57 -1.81 -3.46
C ARG A 232 9.77 -2.05 -4.36
N GLY A 233 9.75 -1.50 -5.59
CA GLY A 233 10.90 -1.57 -6.48
C GLY A 233 12.12 -0.82 -5.94
N ALA A 234 11.91 0.35 -5.32
CA ALA A 234 12.98 1.10 -4.68
C ALA A 234 13.59 0.33 -3.48
N ILE A 235 12.75 -0.27 -2.64
CA ILE A 235 13.19 -1.09 -1.50
C ILE A 235 14.02 -2.27 -1.99
N ASP A 236 13.50 -3.04 -2.94
CA ASP A 236 14.21 -4.21 -3.44
C ASP A 236 15.51 -3.84 -4.15
N TRP A 237 15.53 -2.74 -4.89
CA TRP A 237 16.76 -2.26 -5.51
C TRP A 237 17.81 -1.90 -4.47
N LEU A 238 17.46 -1.15 -3.41
CA LEU A 238 18.38 -0.80 -2.32
C LEU A 238 18.99 -2.03 -1.66
N VAL A 239 18.15 -3.03 -1.33
CA VAL A 239 18.62 -4.27 -0.70
C VAL A 239 19.52 -5.06 -1.66
N LEU A 240 19.09 -5.26 -2.90
CA LEU A 240 19.87 -6.01 -3.90
C LEU A 240 21.21 -5.35 -4.21
N ALA A 241 21.26 -4.03 -4.34
CA ALA A 241 22.51 -3.33 -4.62
C ALA A 241 23.52 -3.49 -3.48
N ASN A 242 23.05 -3.46 -2.23
CA ASN A 242 23.92 -3.69 -1.08
C ASN A 242 24.50 -5.11 -1.06
N ASP A 243 23.66 -6.13 -1.26
CA ASP A 243 24.10 -7.52 -1.22
C ASP A 243 24.97 -7.86 -2.44
N LEU A 244 24.64 -7.32 -3.62
CA LEU A 244 25.42 -7.51 -4.83
C LEU A 244 26.81 -6.86 -4.72
N ALA A 245 26.90 -5.68 -4.09
CA ALA A 245 28.18 -5.04 -3.78
C ALA A 245 29.05 -5.91 -2.86
N ALA A 246 28.45 -6.50 -1.83
CA ALA A 246 29.16 -7.42 -0.93
C ALA A 246 29.66 -8.67 -1.66
N LEU A 247 28.87 -9.24 -2.57
CA LEU A 247 29.26 -10.41 -3.36
C LEU A 247 30.38 -10.10 -4.37
N ARG A 248 30.38 -8.90 -4.97
CA ARG A 248 31.36 -8.49 -5.99
C ARG A 248 32.58 -7.79 -5.41
N GLY A 249 32.58 -7.45 -4.13
CA GLY A 249 33.60 -6.61 -3.50
C GLY A 249 33.62 -5.18 -4.07
N GLY A 250 32.45 -4.69 -4.51
CA GLY A 250 32.26 -3.40 -5.15
C GLY A 250 31.53 -2.39 -4.27
N VAL A 251 31.09 -1.28 -4.87
CA VAL A 251 30.31 -0.22 -4.23
C VAL A 251 28.87 -0.25 -4.75
N PRO A 252 27.84 -0.20 -3.90
CA PRO A 252 26.44 -0.24 -4.32
C PRO A 252 26.05 0.80 -5.37
N ALA A 253 26.67 1.98 -5.33
CA ALA A 253 26.41 3.08 -6.25
C ALA A 253 27.17 2.96 -7.58
N SER A 254 28.09 2.01 -7.73
CA SER A 254 28.81 1.81 -9.01
C SER A 254 27.84 1.31 -10.09
N ARG A 255 28.13 1.69 -11.35
CA ARG A 255 27.26 1.32 -12.49
C ARG A 255 27.07 -0.20 -12.63
N ASP A 256 28.13 -0.96 -12.47
CA ASP A 256 28.13 -2.43 -12.61
C ASP A 256 27.34 -3.16 -11.52
N VAL A 257 27.23 -2.57 -10.33
CA VAL A 257 26.43 -3.09 -9.21
C VAL A 257 25.04 -2.48 -9.21
N GLY A 258 24.97 -1.16 -9.21
CA GLY A 258 23.72 -0.43 -9.03
C GLY A 258 22.76 -0.60 -10.20
N LEU A 259 23.25 -0.57 -11.45
CA LEU A 259 22.40 -0.79 -12.62
C LEU A 259 21.92 -2.25 -12.70
N ASP A 260 22.78 -3.23 -12.44
CA ASP A 260 22.35 -4.63 -12.40
C ASP A 260 21.26 -4.88 -11.34
N ALA A 261 21.42 -4.29 -10.17
CA ALA A 261 20.41 -4.36 -9.11
C ALA A 261 19.11 -3.65 -9.53
N ALA A 262 19.19 -2.48 -10.20
CA ALA A 262 18.03 -1.78 -10.72
C ALA A 262 17.28 -2.61 -11.77
N LEU A 263 18.00 -3.21 -12.70
CA LEU A 263 17.42 -4.09 -13.73
C LEU A 263 16.71 -5.29 -13.10
N ALA A 264 17.35 -5.95 -12.14
CA ALA A 264 16.75 -7.09 -11.43
C ALA A 264 15.51 -6.69 -10.63
N ALA A 265 15.53 -5.52 -9.98
CA ALA A 265 14.42 -5.05 -9.16
C ALA A 265 13.24 -4.50 -9.97
N LEU A 266 13.47 -3.88 -11.12
CA LEU A 266 12.47 -3.06 -11.79
C LEU A 266 11.95 -3.62 -13.11
N SER A 267 12.74 -4.40 -13.89
CA SER A 267 12.34 -4.82 -15.23
C SER A 267 11.04 -5.63 -15.26
N GLY A 268 10.84 -6.51 -14.29
CA GLY A 268 9.61 -7.28 -14.16
C GLY A 268 8.42 -6.50 -13.58
N ARG A 269 8.64 -5.29 -13.07
CA ARG A 269 7.61 -4.45 -12.45
C ARG A 269 7.06 -3.34 -13.35
N ILE A 270 7.76 -3.03 -14.43
CA ILE A 270 7.29 -2.06 -15.41
C ILE A 270 6.65 -2.77 -16.60
N ARG A 271 5.59 -2.20 -17.13
CA ARG A 271 4.92 -2.70 -18.34
C ARG A 271 4.89 -1.58 -19.36
N LEU A 272 5.40 -1.86 -20.54
CA LEU A 272 5.43 -0.90 -21.63
C LEU A 272 4.06 -0.85 -22.33
N HIS A 273 3.84 0.20 -23.13
CA HIS A 273 2.72 0.24 -24.05
C HIS A 273 2.91 -0.81 -25.14
N ASP A 274 1.82 -1.36 -25.68
CA ASP A 274 1.86 -2.41 -26.71
C ASP A 274 2.50 -1.89 -28.04
N SER A 275 2.54 -0.57 -28.21
CA SER A 275 3.19 0.12 -29.33
C SER A 275 4.69 0.37 -29.11
N SER A 276 5.21 0.13 -27.92
CA SER A 276 6.63 0.37 -27.63
C SER A 276 7.53 -0.62 -28.37
N THR A 277 8.63 -0.11 -28.89
CA THR A 277 9.71 -0.92 -29.50
C THR A 277 10.89 -1.14 -28.54
N GLN A 278 10.84 -0.52 -27.36
CA GLN A 278 11.88 -0.65 -26.35
C GLN A 278 11.66 -1.89 -25.48
N SER A 279 12.70 -2.28 -24.71
CA SER A 279 12.55 -3.23 -23.62
C SER A 279 12.48 -2.51 -22.26
N PRO A 280 11.94 -3.17 -21.22
CA PRO A 280 12.00 -2.63 -19.86
C PRO A 280 13.41 -2.26 -19.41
N GLU A 281 14.39 -3.09 -19.77
CA GLU A 281 15.81 -2.89 -19.44
C GLU A 281 16.37 -1.64 -20.12
N ALA A 282 16.00 -1.37 -21.37
CA ALA A 282 16.44 -0.18 -22.11
C ALA A 282 15.89 1.09 -21.43
N VAL A 283 14.62 1.10 -21.04
CA VAL A 283 14.01 2.22 -20.32
C VAL A 283 14.70 2.47 -18.97
N ILE A 284 14.98 1.40 -18.21
CA ILE A 284 15.67 1.54 -16.91
C ILE A 284 17.10 2.06 -17.11
N THR A 285 17.80 1.60 -18.13
CA THR A 285 19.16 2.07 -18.45
C THR A 285 19.16 3.55 -18.83
N GLU A 286 18.23 3.97 -19.68
CA GLU A 286 18.04 5.39 -20.03
C GLU A 286 17.78 6.26 -18.78
N LEU A 287 16.89 5.80 -17.90
CA LEU A 287 16.60 6.49 -16.65
C LEU A 287 17.79 6.53 -15.70
N TRP A 288 18.59 5.46 -15.66
CA TRP A 288 19.84 5.42 -14.91
C TRP A 288 20.82 6.50 -15.39
N ASP A 289 21.11 6.53 -16.69
CA ASP A 289 22.05 7.49 -17.28
C ASP A 289 21.62 8.94 -17.01
N ARG A 290 20.32 9.20 -17.05
CA ARG A 290 19.74 10.52 -16.83
C ARG A 290 19.75 10.96 -15.35
N ILE A 291 19.53 10.04 -14.42
CA ILE A 291 19.27 10.38 -13.00
C ILE A 291 20.47 10.04 -12.11
N MET A 292 21.04 8.85 -12.25
CA MET A 292 22.12 8.38 -11.36
C MET A 292 23.47 8.98 -11.73
N GLU A 293 23.74 9.22 -13.02
CA GLU A 293 24.99 9.82 -13.50
C GLU A 293 24.96 11.36 -13.53
N ARG A 294 23.85 11.97 -13.11
CA ARG A 294 23.79 13.43 -13.00
C ARG A 294 24.74 13.90 -11.89
N PRO A 295 25.63 14.90 -12.17
CA PRO A 295 26.49 15.47 -11.13
C PRO A 295 25.67 16.01 -9.96
N GLU A 296 26.20 15.90 -8.75
CA GLU A 296 25.56 16.52 -7.58
C GLU A 296 25.47 18.04 -7.79
N PRO A 297 24.39 18.69 -7.34
CA PRO A 297 24.33 20.15 -7.33
C PRO A 297 25.50 20.65 -6.49
N THR A 298 26.44 21.37 -7.09
CA THR A 298 27.45 22.10 -6.34
C THR A 298 26.72 23.06 -5.41
N GLU A 299 26.91 22.93 -4.10
CA GLU A 299 26.46 23.94 -3.16
C GLU A 299 26.98 25.29 -3.63
N PRO A 300 26.17 26.36 -3.63
CA PRO A 300 26.65 27.68 -3.95
C PRO A 300 27.76 28.04 -2.97
N ASN A 301 28.94 28.22 -3.51
CA ASN A 301 30.13 28.63 -2.75
C ASN A 301 29.82 29.97 -2.06
N ASN A 302 29.51 29.92 -0.76
CA ASN A 302 29.41 31.12 0.08
C ASN A 302 30.79 31.67 0.35
N ASP A 303 31.53 31.97 -0.71
CA ASP A 303 32.81 32.71 -0.68
C ASP A 303 32.54 34.18 -1.08
N ASP A 304 31.65 34.82 -0.35
CA ASP A 304 31.61 36.30 -0.36
C ASP A 304 32.66 36.76 0.64
N GLY A 305 33.83 37.02 0.02
CA GLY A 305 35.03 37.42 0.68
C GLY A 305 34.86 38.61 1.61
N ASP A 306 35.50 38.51 2.74
CA ASP A 306 35.93 39.57 3.61
C ASP A 306 36.63 40.68 2.78
N ALA A 307 35.88 41.69 2.37
CA ALA A 307 36.45 42.96 1.88
C ALA A 307 36.71 43.84 3.10
N GLU A 308 37.96 43.77 3.53
CA GLU A 308 38.57 44.63 4.53
C GLU A 308 38.16 46.08 4.42
N GLY A 309 37.67 46.62 5.53
CA GLY A 309 37.41 48.00 5.76
C GLY A 309 38.69 48.89 5.69
N LYS A 310 38.75 49.79 4.73
CA LYS A 310 39.65 50.95 4.80
C LYS A 310 38.96 52.07 5.56
N ALA A 311 39.49 52.30 6.75
CA ALA A 311 39.23 53.48 7.57
C ALA A 311 39.46 54.80 6.80
N HIS A 312 38.44 55.62 6.72
CA HIS A 312 38.58 57.01 6.40
C HIS A 312 38.32 57.86 7.65
N ARG A 313 39.42 58.52 8.14
CA ARG A 313 39.46 59.54 9.19
C ARG A 313 38.54 60.72 8.85
N ARG A 314 37.69 61.07 9.81
CA ARG A 314 37.04 62.42 9.87
C ARG A 314 37.97 63.44 10.39
N PRO A 315 37.97 64.69 9.89
CA PRO A 315 38.49 65.86 10.59
C PRO A 315 37.40 66.49 11.49
N GLU A 316 37.81 66.84 12.69
CA GLU A 316 37.09 67.70 13.62
C GLU A 316 36.80 69.09 13.06
N ALA A 317 35.65 69.65 13.35
CA ALA A 317 35.40 71.05 13.39
C ALA A 317 34.30 71.34 14.43
N ALA A 318 34.75 72.01 15.38
CA ALA A 318 34.37 72.90 16.44
C ALA A 318 33.05 73.68 16.31
N GLY A 319 32.37 73.75 17.44
CA GLY A 319 31.83 74.98 18.02
C GLY A 319 30.43 75.42 17.54
N THR A 320 29.42 75.43 18.37
CA THR A 320 28.96 76.57 19.22
C THR A 320 27.51 76.30 19.68
N THR A 321 27.32 76.26 20.95
CA THR A 321 26.07 76.61 21.66
C THR A 321 25.93 78.16 21.61
N PRO A 322 24.80 78.85 21.93
CA PRO A 322 23.59 78.48 22.68
C PRO A 322 22.28 79.14 22.17
N ARG A 323 21.15 78.63 22.55
CA ARG A 323 20.06 79.18 23.40
C ARG A 323 18.90 78.24 23.50
#